data_b9d39afa3669220dad2058e544f3813d
#
_entry.id   b9d39afa3669220dad2058e544f3813d
#
_cell.length_a   1.000
_cell.length_b   1.000
_cell.length_c   1.000
_cell.angle_alpha   90.00
_cell.angle_beta   90.00
_cell.angle_gamma   90.00
#
_symmetry.space_group_name_H-M   'P 1'
#
loop_
_entity.id
_entity.type
_entity.pdbx_description
1 polymer ?
#
loop_
_entity_poly.entity_id
_entity_poly.type
_entity_poly.pdbx_seq_one_letter_code
_entity_poly.pdbx_strand_id
1 'polypeptide(L)'
;ISQDPGHLGIQKWLSQPGVEAYDGHELRSLAERCLMTFSSGSGPPMLPTLYNNNYQIVQTRDYVLILVEMVHDARIIPLNKDHNSQDMEKWMGDSVGYWENDTLVVQTRNFHPQQSFRGSSKQMIVTERFELLSKDKIKYAFTIEDPLTFTQPWEGEVAMLRKPSDEIIYEYACHEGNYAFPGIMGGARRLEFDAAQ
;
A
#
# COMPACT_ATOMS: atom_id res chain seq x y z
N ILE A 1 3.97 -3.45 23.11
CA ILE A 1 3.05 -3.19 21.97
C ILE A 1 3.24 -1.70 21.68
N SER A 2 4.05 -1.39 20.65
CA SER A 2 4.28 -0.01 20.21
C SER A 2 2.96 0.58 19.71
N GLN A 3 2.58 1.70 20.29
CA GLN A 3 1.40 2.45 19.88
C GLN A 3 1.74 3.20 18.59
N ASP A 4 0.89 3.07 17.62
CA ASP A 4 0.84 3.74 16.32
C ASP A 4 1.76 3.23 15.18
N PRO A 5 1.21 2.33 14.38
CA PRO A 5 1.95 1.67 13.29
C PRO A 5 1.98 2.42 11.96
N GLY A 6 1.20 3.49 11.81
CA GLY A 6 1.10 4.22 10.54
C GLY A 6 2.18 5.27 10.29
N HIS A 7 2.96 5.61 11.30
CA HIS A 7 3.88 6.76 11.25
C HIS A 7 5.36 6.40 11.36
N LEU A 8 5.73 5.13 11.51
CA LEU A 8 7.13 4.77 11.84
C LEU A 8 8.14 5.15 10.75
N GLY A 9 7.76 5.14 9.48
CA GLY A 9 8.62 5.65 8.41
C GLY A 9 8.85 7.16 8.53
N ILE A 10 7.78 7.91 8.77
CA ILE A 10 7.81 9.36 8.98
C ILE A 10 8.43 9.69 10.33
N GLN A 11 8.10 8.95 11.40
CA GLN A 11 8.66 9.16 12.73
C GLN A 11 10.19 9.00 12.78
N LYS A 12 10.74 8.09 11.99
CA LYS A 12 12.20 7.92 11.91
C LYS A 12 12.89 9.14 11.30
N TRP A 13 12.24 9.81 10.34
CA TRP A 13 12.72 11.07 9.78
C TRP A 13 12.50 12.25 10.72
N LEU A 14 11.32 12.34 11.34
CA LEU A 14 10.98 13.35 12.34
C LEU A 14 11.77 13.23 13.66
N SER A 15 12.41 12.07 13.91
CA SER A 15 13.30 11.90 15.06
C SER A 15 14.71 12.48 14.86
N GLN A 16 14.99 13.05 13.70
CA GLN A 16 16.25 13.77 13.48
C GLN A 16 16.17 15.15 14.13
N PRO A 17 17.17 15.53 14.94
CA PRO A 17 17.19 16.84 15.57
C PRO A 17 17.10 17.97 14.54
N GLY A 18 16.16 18.88 14.70
CA GLY A 18 15.98 20.03 13.84
C GLY A 18 15.17 19.79 12.56
N VAL A 19 14.54 18.59 12.42
CA VAL A 19 13.62 18.29 11.31
C VAL A 19 12.19 18.31 11.82
N GLU A 20 11.34 19.13 11.21
CA GLU A 20 9.92 19.25 11.52
C GLU A 20 9.04 18.64 10.42
N ALA A 21 7.83 18.24 10.80
CA ALA A 21 6.90 17.53 9.91
C ALA A 21 6.52 18.31 8.63
N TYR A 22 6.72 19.61 8.62
CA TYR A 22 6.36 20.51 7.52
C TYR A 22 7.56 21.12 6.80
N ASP A 23 8.78 20.71 7.10
CA ASP A 23 9.99 21.24 6.45
C ASP A 23 10.04 20.91 4.96
N GLY A 24 9.53 19.73 4.59
CA GLY A 24 9.46 19.30 3.20
C GLY A 24 8.25 18.41 2.92
N HIS A 25 7.87 18.31 1.65
CA HIS A 25 6.77 17.45 1.21
C HIS A 25 7.08 15.97 1.46
N GLU A 26 8.34 15.57 1.42
CA GLU A 26 8.81 14.20 1.67
C GLU A 26 8.54 13.72 3.10
N LEU A 27 8.33 14.65 4.04
CA LEU A 27 8.01 14.37 5.43
C LEU A 27 6.51 14.19 5.68
N ARG A 28 5.70 14.43 4.65
CA ARG A 28 4.24 14.20 4.71
C ARG A 28 3.93 12.73 4.40
N SER A 29 2.77 12.27 4.86
CA SER A 29 2.33 10.89 4.64
C SER A 29 2.22 10.56 3.14
N LEU A 30 2.37 9.28 2.78
CA LEU A 30 2.26 8.83 1.40
C LEU A 30 0.88 9.14 0.81
N ALA A 31 -0.16 9.08 1.63
CA ALA A 31 -1.52 9.39 1.23
C ALA A 31 -1.73 10.88 0.94
N GLU A 32 -1.20 11.78 1.77
CA GLU A 32 -1.24 13.23 1.51
C GLU A 32 -0.48 13.60 0.24
N ARG A 33 0.55 12.82 -0.11
CA ARG A 33 1.36 12.99 -1.32
C ARG A 33 0.79 12.28 -2.54
N CYS A 34 -0.35 11.61 -2.42
CA CYS A 34 -0.95 10.79 -3.47
C CYS A 34 -0.02 9.68 -4.03
N LEU A 35 0.89 9.16 -3.24
CA LEU A 35 1.79 8.07 -3.62
C LEU A 35 1.20 6.69 -3.31
N MET A 36 0.50 6.58 -2.20
CA MET A 36 -0.17 5.36 -1.75
C MET A 36 -1.45 5.72 -1.02
N THR A 37 -2.37 4.77 -0.85
CA THR A 37 -3.52 4.98 0.01
C THR A 37 -3.09 5.13 1.47
N PHE A 38 -3.95 5.72 2.28
CA PHE A 38 -3.80 5.61 3.72
C PHE A 38 -4.10 4.18 4.19
N SER A 39 -3.45 3.73 5.22
CA SER A 39 -3.53 2.34 5.68
C SER A 39 -2.98 1.36 4.63
N SER A 40 -3.60 0.21 4.45
CA SER A 40 -3.16 -0.85 3.50
C SER A 40 -4.21 -1.12 2.42
N GLY A 41 -4.92 -0.09 1.96
CA GLY A 41 -5.97 -0.27 0.97
C GLY A 41 -5.44 -0.69 -0.40
N SER A 42 -4.33 -0.13 -0.88
CA SER A 42 -3.83 -0.38 -2.23
C SER A 42 -2.69 -1.37 -2.32
N GLY A 43 -1.84 -1.43 -1.32
CA GLY A 43 -0.66 -2.29 -1.33
C GLY A 43 -0.86 -3.56 -0.54
N PRO A 44 -0.05 -4.61 -0.75
CA PRO A 44 -0.17 -5.81 0.04
C PRO A 44 0.21 -5.59 1.51
N PRO A 45 -0.61 -6.13 2.45
CA PRO A 45 -1.91 -6.76 2.20
C PRO A 45 -2.98 -5.72 1.85
N MET A 46 -3.97 -6.13 1.03
CA MET A 46 -5.11 -5.29 0.65
C MET A 46 -6.20 -5.38 1.71
N LEU A 47 -6.25 -4.40 2.60
CA LEU A 47 -7.25 -4.33 3.67
C LEU A 47 -8.35 -3.34 3.33
N PRO A 48 -9.60 -3.59 3.78
CA PRO A 48 -10.69 -2.65 3.56
C PRO A 48 -10.40 -1.30 4.21
N THR A 49 -10.70 -0.24 3.48
CA THR A 49 -10.68 1.15 3.93
C THR A 49 -12.11 1.69 4.05
N LEU A 50 -12.27 2.96 4.41
CA LEU A 50 -13.59 3.56 4.62
C LEU A 50 -14.40 3.74 3.33
N TYR A 51 -13.72 3.87 2.18
CA TYR A 51 -14.33 4.12 0.86
C TYR A 51 -13.36 3.72 -0.26
N ASN A 52 -13.83 3.67 -1.50
CA ASN A 52 -13.05 3.33 -2.69
C ASN A 52 -12.27 2.00 -2.54
N ASN A 53 -12.99 0.97 -2.10
CA ASN A 53 -12.44 -0.38 -1.84
C ASN A 53 -12.61 -1.34 -3.03
N ASN A 54 -12.73 -0.83 -4.24
CA ASN A 54 -12.94 -1.67 -5.39
C ASN A 54 -11.60 -2.05 -6.04
N TYR A 55 -11.56 -3.27 -6.54
CA TYR A 55 -10.41 -3.80 -7.25
C TYR A 55 -10.85 -4.37 -8.58
N GLN A 56 -10.11 -4.10 -9.64
CA GLN A 56 -10.26 -4.80 -10.90
C GLN A 56 -9.10 -5.77 -11.06
N ILE A 57 -9.43 -7.06 -11.16
CA ILE A 57 -8.45 -8.12 -11.35
C ILE A 57 -8.53 -8.59 -12.80
N VAL A 58 -7.45 -8.46 -13.53
CA VAL A 58 -7.32 -8.90 -14.92
C VAL A 58 -6.25 -9.97 -15.00
N GLN A 59 -6.61 -11.12 -15.54
CA GLN A 59 -5.70 -12.24 -15.73
C GLN A 59 -5.35 -12.42 -17.20
N THR A 60 -4.07 -12.59 -17.46
CA THR A 60 -3.54 -13.05 -18.74
C THR A 60 -2.81 -14.37 -18.56
N ARG A 61 -2.19 -14.88 -19.61
CA ARG A 61 -1.36 -16.09 -19.55
C ARG A 61 -0.15 -15.92 -18.62
N ASP A 62 0.49 -14.77 -18.68
CA ASP A 62 1.81 -14.54 -18.06
C ASP A 62 1.78 -13.54 -16.90
N TYR A 63 0.64 -12.86 -16.68
CA TYR A 63 0.49 -11.80 -15.68
C TYR A 63 -0.90 -11.80 -15.05
N VAL A 64 -0.95 -11.37 -13.81
CA VAL A 64 -2.18 -10.86 -13.18
C VAL A 64 -1.98 -9.37 -12.89
N LEU A 65 -2.96 -8.55 -13.25
CA LEU A 65 -3.01 -7.13 -12.90
C LEU A 65 -4.10 -6.92 -11.87
N ILE A 66 -3.80 -6.20 -10.80
CA ILE A 66 -4.77 -5.74 -9.82
C ILE A 66 -4.75 -4.22 -9.84
N LEU A 67 -5.80 -3.63 -10.42
CA LEU A 67 -6.04 -2.20 -10.35
C LEU A 67 -6.81 -1.90 -9.07
N VAL A 68 -6.30 -0.98 -8.29
CA VAL A 68 -6.89 -0.50 -7.04
C VAL A 68 -7.59 0.83 -7.32
N GLU A 69 -8.86 0.97 -6.92
CA GLU A 69 -9.63 2.19 -7.15
C GLU A 69 -9.00 3.40 -6.45
N MET A 70 -8.67 3.28 -5.17
CA MET A 70 -8.08 4.37 -4.40
C MET A 70 -6.64 4.64 -4.87
N VAL A 71 -6.36 5.89 -5.26
CA VAL A 71 -5.09 6.37 -5.83
C VAL A 71 -4.75 5.73 -7.20
N HIS A 72 -5.69 4.97 -7.79
CA HIS A 72 -5.57 4.30 -9.10
C HIS A 72 -4.26 3.50 -9.31
N ASP A 73 -3.73 2.93 -8.25
CA ASP A 73 -2.53 2.10 -8.31
C ASP A 73 -2.77 0.78 -9.03
N ALA A 74 -1.77 0.31 -9.76
CA ALA A 74 -1.83 -0.96 -10.47
C ALA A 74 -0.66 -1.86 -10.08
N ARG A 75 -0.98 -3.05 -9.58
CA ARG A 75 0.00 -4.11 -9.31
C ARG A 75 0.07 -5.05 -10.51
N ILE A 76 1.22 -5.11 -11.17
CA ILE A 76 1.48 -6.06 -12.24
C ILE A 76 2.28 -7.20 -11.63
N ILE A 77 1.69 -8.39 -11.63
CA ILE A 77 2.21 -9.60 -10.99
C ILE A 77 2.60 -10.58 -12.09
N PRO A 78 3.89 -10.71 -12.45
CA PRO A 78 4.35 -11.74 -13.37
C PRO A 78 4.16 -13.12 -12.75
N LEU A 79 3.73 -14.09 -13.58
CA LEU A 79 3.50 -15.46 -13.17
C LEU A 79 4.73 -16.33 -13.45
N ASN A 80 5.09 -17.18 -12.47
CA ASN A 80 6.21 -18.13 -12.57
C ASN A 80 7.53 -17.46 -12.96
N LYS A 81 7.80 -16.30 -12.37
CA LYS A 81 9.05 -15.55 -12.53
C LYS A 81 9.74 -15.38 -11.18
N ASP A 82 11.03 -15.07 -11.24
CA ASP A 82 11.77 -14.65 -10.08
C ASP A 82 11.50 -13.18 -9.77
N HIS A 83 11.70 -12.81 -8.51
CA HIS A 83 11.69 -11.41 -8.10
C HIS A 83 12.83 -10.63 -8.75
N ASN A 84 12.61 -9.34 -8.94
CA ASN A 84 13.66 -8.41 -9.34
C ASN A 84 14.77 -8.34 -8.28
N SER A 85 15.89 -7.68 -8.61
CA SER A 85 16.97 -7.49 -7.65
C SER A 85 16.48 -6.74 -6.40
N GLN A 86 17.10 -7.01 -5.25
CA GLN A 86 16.73 -6.39 -3.98
C GLN A 86 16.94 -4.87 -3.96
N ASP A 87 17.70 -4.33 -4.89
CA ASP A 87 17.92 -2.88 -5.02
C ASP A 87 16.76 -2.14 -5.70
N MET A 88 15.78 -2.88 -6.23
CA MET A 88 14.61 -2.35 -6.90
C MET A 88 13.44 -2.21 -5.93
N GLU A 89 13.50 -1.23 -5.05
CA GLU A 89 12.44 -0.93 -4.08
C GLU A 89 11.26 -0.23 -4.76
N LYS A 90 10.03 -0.69 -4.50
CA LYS A 90 8.79 -0.14 -5.07
C LYS A 90 7.80 0.19 -3.97
N TRP A 91 6.92 1.17 -4.22
CA TRP A 91 5.88 1.55 -3.26
C TRP A 91 4.97 0.39 -2.88
N MET A 92 4.53 -0.40 -3.85
CA MET A 92 3.68 -1.59 -3.63
C MET A 92 4.48 -2.89 -3.53
N GLY A 93 5.81 -2.79 -3.41
CA GLY A 93 6.71 -3.92 -3.44
C GLY A 93 6.87 -4.56 -4.80
N ASP A 94 7.71 -5.58 -4.87
CA ASP A 94 7.94 -6.41 -6.04
C ASP A 94 7.18 -7.74 -5.88
N SER A 95 6.10 -7.89 -6.65
CA SER A 95 5.19 -9.04 -6.57
C SER A 95 5.50 -10.06 -7.66
N VAL A 96 5.51 -11.34 -7.32
CA VAL A 96 5.51 -12.47 -8.25
C VAL A 96 4.41 -13.45 -7.85
N GLY A 97 3.82 -14.14 -8.82
CA GLY A 97 2.71 -15.04 -8.57
C GLY A 97 2.91 -16.41 -9.19
N TYR A 98 2.19 -17.40 -8.66
CA TYR A 98 2.07 -18.73 -9.22
C TYR A 98 0.74 -19.36 -8.80
N TRP A 99 0.34 -20.40 -9.50
CA TRP A 99 -0.88 -21.14 -9.19
C TRP A 99 -0.59 -22.38 -8.38
N GLU A 100 -1.28 -22.52 -7.25
CA GLU A 100 -1.39 -23.76 -6.50
C GLU A 100 -2.81 -24.31 -6.69
N ASN A 101 -2.97 -25.25 -7.60
CA ASN A 101 -4.26 -25.72 -8.09
C ASN A 101 -5.11 -24.52 -8.58
N ASP A 102 -6.24 -24.22 -7.94
CA ASP A 102 -7.14 -23.10 -8.28
C ASP A 102 -6.91 -21.85 -7.42
N THR A 103 -5.84 -21.80 -6.65
CA THR A 103 -5.48 -20.66 -5.80
C THR A 103 -4.30 -19.90 -6.41
N LEU A 104 -4.47 -18.61 -6.68
CA LEU A 104 -3.38 -17.73 -7.00
C LEU A 104 -2.61 -17.39 -5.72
N VAL A 105 -1.33 -17.70 -5.69
CA VAL A 105 -0.42 -17.31 -4.62
C VAL A 105 0.48 -16.19 -5.13
N VAL A 106 0.58 -15.11 -4.37
CA VAL A 106 1.41 -13.96 -4.69
C VAL A 106 2.35 -13.68 -3.54
N GLN A 107 3.64 -13.62 -3.81
CA GLN A 107 4.63 -13.17 -2.84
C GLN A 107 5.12 -11.78 -3.22
N THR A 108 5.17 -10.88 -2.25
CA THR A 108 5.64 -9.50 -2.44
C THR A 108 6.72 -9.18 -1.42
N ARG A 109 7.80 -8.57 -1.91
CA ARG A 109 8.95 -8.08 -1.13
C ARG A 109 9.52 -6.80 -1.75
N ASN A 110 10.65 -6.31 -1.28
CA ASN A 110 11.32 -5.12 -1.80
C ASN A 110 10.42 -3.86 -1.75
N PHE A 111 9.79 -3.66 -0.62
CA PHE A 111 8.98 -2.46 -0.36
C PHE A 111 9.89 -1.25 -0.17
N HIS A 112 9.42 -0.10 -0.67
CA HIS A 112 10.08 1.17 -0.39
C HIS A 112 10.13 1.42 1.13
N PRO A 113 11.24 1.93 1.70
CA PRO A 113 11.43 2.08 3.15
C PRO A 113 10.36 2.94 3.86
N GLN A 114 9.72 3.87 3.14
CA GLN A 114 8.60 4.66 3.68
C GLN A 114 7.27 3.91 3.65
N GLN A 115 7.18 2.80 2.91
CA GLN A 115 6.00 1.91 2.89
C GLN A 115 6.14 0.90 4.02
N SER A 116 5.46 1.17 5.12
CA SER A 116 5.54 0.35 6.33
C SER A 116 4.14 -0.10 6.74
N PHE A 117 3.94 -1.40 6.80
CA PHE A 117 2.72 -1.97 7.37
C PHE A 117 2.90 -2.17 8.87
N ARG A 118 2.17 -1.39 9.68
CA ARG A 118 2.22 -1.47 11.15
C ARG A 118 3.64 -1.47 11.74
N GLY A 119 4.51 -0.67 11.15
CA GLY A 119 5.89 -0.55 11.59
C GLY A 119 6.84 -1.59 11.04
N SER A 120 6.42 -2.35 10.03
CA SER A 120 7.29 -3.32 9.36
C SER A 120 8.56 -2.69 8.81
N SER A 121 9.61 -3.50 8.75
CA SER A 121 10.89 -3.14 8.16
C SER A 121 10.88 -3.38 6.63
N LYS A 122 11.95 -3.00 5.97
CA LYS A 122 12.16 -3.32 4.55
C LYS A 122 12.34 -4.82 4.27
N GLN A 123 12.48 -5.65 5.30
CA GLN A 123 12.55 -7.10 5.17
C GLN A 123 11.17 -7.77 5.15
N MET A 124 10.10 -6.99 5.24
CA MET A 124 8.75 -7.50 5.16
C MET A 124 8.52 -8.31 3.89
N ILE A 125 7.95 -9.49 4.07
CA ILE A 125 7.44 -10.34 3.00
C ILE A 125 5.96 -10.52 3.22
N VAL A 126 5.17 -10.32 2.17
CA VAL A 126 3.73 -10.57 2.19
C VAL A 126 3.43 -11.69 1.23
N THR A 127 2.81 -12.75 1.73
CA THR A 127 2.28 -13.85 0.91
C THR A 127 0.76 -13.76 0.89
N GLU A 128 0.19 -13.59 -0.29
CA GLU A 128 -1.26 -13.42 -0.51
C GLU A 128 -1.80 -14.66 -1.25
N ARG A 129 -3.03 -15.04 -0.92
CA ARG A 129 -3.73 -16.18 -1.52
C ARG A 129 -5.12 -15.76 -1.95
N PHE A 130 -5.43 -15.96 -3.22
CA PHE A 130 -6.72 -15.64 -3.82
C PHE A 130 -7.38 -16.96 -4.24
N GLU A 131 -8.41 -17.36 -3.53
CA GLU A 131 -9.18 -18.58 -3.77
C GLU A 131 -10.60 -18.20 -4.22
N LEU A 132 -11.01 -18.67 -5.39
CA LEU A 132 -12.36 -18.44 -5.90
C LEU A 132 -13.34 -19.41 -5.24
N LEU A 133 -14.11 -18.94 -4.26
CA LEU A 133 -15.11 -19.76 -3.55
C LEU A 133 -16.39 -19.96 -4.36
N SER A 134 -16.73 -18.98 -5.20
CA SER A 134 -17.86 -19.03 -6.13
C SER A 134 -17.64 -18.01 -7.25
N LYS A 135 -18.50 -17.99 -8.26
CA LYS A 135 -18.44 -17.00 -9.34
C LYS A 135 -18.46 -15.53 -8.84
N ASP A 136 -18.94 -15.29 -7.62
CA ASP A 136 -19.13 -13.94 -7.08
C ASP A 136 -18.34 -13.68 -5.79
N LYS A 137 -17.49 -14.63 -5.36
CA LYS A 137 -16.77 -14.51 -4.08
C LYS A 137 -15.36 -15.06 -4.16
N ILE A 138 -14.38 -14.22 -3.83
CA ILE A 138 -12.98 -14.60 -3.62
C ILE A 138 -12.69 -14.56 -2.11
N LYS A 139 -12.04 -15.61 -1.60
CA LYS A 139 -11.37 -15.57 -0.32
C LYS A 139 -9.97 -15.01 -0.56
N TYR A 140 -9.70 -13.87 0.04
CA TYR A 140 -8.38 -13.28 0.09
C TYR A 140 -7.77 -13.52 1.45
N ALA A 141 -6.69 -14.28 1.51
CA ALA A 141 -5.93 -14.52 2.73
C ALA A 141 -4.51 -14.01 2.56
N PHE A 142 -3.87 -13.60 3.64
CA PHE A 142 -2.50 -13.13 3.60
C PHE A 142 -1.72 -13.51 4.85
N THR A 143 -0.42 -13.67 4.68
CA THR A 143 0.57 -13.83 5.75
C THR A 143 1.63 -12.74 5.60
N ILE A 144 2.00 -12.09 6.70
CA ILE A 144 3.05 -11.09 6.75
C ILE A 144 4.17 -11.61 7.63
N GLU A 145 5.37 -11.65 7.09
CA GLU A 145 6.59 -12.06 7.77
C GLU A 145 7.56 -10.88 7.80
N ASP A 146 8.02 -10.53 8.98
CA ASP A 146 9.08 -9.54 9.18
C ASP A 146 9.77 -9.82 10.52
N PRO A 147 10.82 -10.65 10.52
CA PRO A 147 11.48 -11.09 11.75
C PRO A 147 12.20 -9.97 12.52
N LEU A 148 12.40 -8.80 11.90
CA LEU A 148 12.95 -7.64 12.60
C LEU A 148 11.89 -6.86 13.40
N THR A 149 10.62 -7.04 13.04
CA THR A 149 9.53 -6.25 13.62
C THR A 149 8.57 -7.10 14.43
N PHE A 150 8.21 -8.28 13.95
CA PHE A 150 7.20 -9.14 14.55
C PHE A 150 7.81 -10.40 15.13
N THR A 151 7.37 -10.80 16.30
CA THR A 151 7.81 -12.04 16.98
C THR A 151 7.25 -13.31 16.33
N GLN A 152 6.20 -13.18 15.53
CA GLN A 152 5.58 -14.25 14.76
C GLN A 152 4.89 -13.66 13.53
N PRO A 153 4.65 -14.46 12.47
CA PRO A 153 3.90 -14.01 11.31
C PRO A 153 2.49 -13.53 11.68
N TRP A 154 2.01 -12.57 10.90
CA TRP A 154 0.62 -12.11 10.94
C TRP A 154 -0.18 -12.81 9.85
N GLU A 155 -1.37 -13.24 10.19
CA GLU A 155 -2.30 -13.81 9.23
C GLU A 155 -3.63 -13.07 9.26
N GLY A 156 -4.27 -12.97 8.10
CA GLY A 156 -5.58 -12.37 7.98
C GLY A 156 -6.33 -12.90 6.77
N GLU A 157 -7.64 -12.73 6.81
CA GLU A 157 -8.54 -13.17 5.76
C GLU A 157 -9.65 -12.15 5.54
N VAL A 158 -9.98 -11.87 4.28
CA VAL A 158 -11.06 -10.96 3.87
C VAL A 158 -11.84 -11.60 2.72
N ALA A 159 -13.16 -11.47 2.72
CA ALA A 159 -13.98 -11.85 1.60
C ALA A 159 -14.09 -10.68 0.60
N MET A 160 -13.74 -10.92 -0.65
CA MET A 160 -13.97 -9.99 -1.76
C MET A 160 -15.21 -10.43 -2.53
N LEU A 161 -16.16 -9.53 -2.71
CA LEU A 161 -17.41 -9.80 -3.41
C LEU A 161 -17.40 -9.14 -4.79
N ARG A 162 -17.92 -9.85 -5.79
CA ARG A 162 -18.10 -9.29 -7.12
C ARG A 162 -19.15 -8.17 -7.07
N LYS A 163 -18.83 -7.05 -7.67
CA LYS A 163 -19.80 -5.99 -7.91
C LYS A 163 -20.70 -6.31 -9.12
N PRO A 164 -21.91 -5.74 -9.18
CA PRO A 164 -22.72 -5.77 -10.38
C PRO A 164 -21.95 -5.28 -11.60
N SER A 165 -22.28 -5.85 -12.78
CA SER A 165 -21.53 -5.55 -14.02
C SER A 165 -21.74 -4.15 -14.56
N ASP A 166 -22.77 -3.45 -14.09
CA ASP A 166 -23.10 -2.05 -14.41
C ASP A 166 -22.41 -1.04 -13.48
N GLU A 167 -21.77 -1.51 -12.39
CA GLU A 167 -20.94 -0.68 -11.55
C GLU A 167 -19.50 -0.64 -12.09
N ILE A 168 -19.03 0.55 -12.41
CA ILE A 168 -17.66 0.79 -12.91
C ILE A 168 -16.78 1.37 -11.81
N ILE A 169 -15.47 1.17 -11.95
CA ILE A 169 -14.47 1.87 -11.15
C ILE A 169 -14.24 3.23 -11.80
N TYR A 170 -14.43 4.30 -11.03
CA TYR A 170 -14.16 5.66 -11.47
C TYR A 170 -12.69 6.01 -11.22
N GLU A 171 -12.19 6.98 -11.97
CA GLU A 171 -10.89 7.56 -11.74
C GLU A 171 -10.82 8.19 -10.34
N TYR A 172 -9.76 7.90 -9.62
CA TYR A 172 -9.44 8.56 -8.36
C TYR A 172 -8.34 9.60 -8.62
N ALA A 173 -8.75 10.81 -8.99
CA ALA A 173 -7.88 11.93 -9.35
C ALA A 173 -7.26 12.59 -8.09
N CYS A 174 -6.37 11.86 -7.40
CA CYS A 174 -5.81 12.30 -6.14
C CYS A 174 -4.98 13.58 -6.29
N HIS A 175 -4.08 13.64 -7.26
CA HIS A 175 -3.21 14.80 -7.48
C HIS A 175 -4.01 16.04 -7.89
N GLU A 176 -4.94 15.89 -8.81
CA GLU A 176 -5.78 16.96 -9.34
C GLU A 176 -6.72 17.54 -8.28
N GLY A 177 -7.20 16.68 -7.37
CA GLY A 177 -8.08 17.05 -6.27
C GLY A 177 -7.38 17.49 -4.98
N ASN A 178 -6.05 17.45 -4.93
CA ASN A 178 -5.27 17.67 -3.71
C ASN A 178 -5.04 19.16 -3.38
N TYR A 179 -6.12 19.91 -3.26
CA TYR A 179 -6.05 21.34 -2.90
C TYR A 179 -5.58 21.58 -1.45
N ALA A 180 -5.74 20.60 -0.59
CA ALA A 180 -5.33 20.72 0.82
C ALA A 180 -3.80 20.77 0.96
N PHE A 181 -3.06 20.03 0.15
CA PHE A 181 -1.62 19.89 0.28
C PHE A 181 -0.84 21.22 0.15
N PRO A 182 -1.05 22.04 -0.90
CA PRO A 182 -0.46 23.38 -0.97
C PRO A 182 -0.87 24.27 0.21
N GLY A 183 -2.12 24.18 0.67
CA GLY A 183 -2.60 24.93 1.82
C GLY A 183 -1.89 24.57 3.13
N ILE A 184 -1.66 23.27 3.37
CA ILE A 184 -0.94 22.76 4.54
C ILE A 184 0.50 23.28 4.53
N MET A 185 1.21 23.14 3.42
CA MET A 185 2.60 23.58 3.29
C MET A 185 2.73 25.10 3.36
N GLY A 186 1.83 25.83 2.71
CA GLY A 186 1.79 27.29 2.77
C GLY A 186 1.45 27.84 4.16
N GLY A 187 0.55 27.19 4.89
CA GLY A 187 0.23 27.52 6.26
C GLY A 187 1.43 27.36 7.21
N ALA A 188 2.19 26.28 7.06
CA ALA A 188 3.42 26.09 7.82
C ALA A 188 4.44 27.20 7.57
N ARG A 189 4.69 27.56 6.31
CA ARG A 189 5.58 28.70 5.94
C ARG A 189 5.11 30.01 6.55
N ARG A 190 3.79 30.24 6.61
CA ARG A 190 3.23 31.44 7.22
C ARG A 190 3.49 31.48 8.73
N LEU A 191 3.29 30.38 9.44
CA LEU A 191 3.55 30.28 10.88
C LEU A 191 5.03 30.52 11.21
N GLU A 192 5.95 29.98 10.42
CA GLU A 192 7.39 30.21 10.56
C GLU A 192 7.74 31.69 10.40
N PHE A 193 7.18 32.33 9.35
CA PHE A 193 7.39 33.76 9.11
C PHE A 193 6.88 34.63 10.28
N ASP A 194 5.70 34.32 10.81
CA ASP A 194 5.11 35.07 11.94
C ASP A 194 5.91 34.85 13.23
N ALA A 195 6.47 33.66 13.44
CA ALA A 195 7.31 33.35 14.61
C ALA A 195 8.70 33.99 14.57
N ALA A 196 9.17 34.39 13.39
CA ALA A 196 10.48 35.04 13.20
C ALA A 196 10.44 36.58 13.37
N GLN A 197 9.25 37.17 13.58
CA GLN A 197 9.06 38.61 13.82
C GLN A 197 8.96 38.92 15.31
#